data_d8e938734571266eaa4b85884af4c037
#
_entry.id   d8e938734571266eaa4b85884af4c037
#
_cell.length_a   1.000
_cell.length_b   1.000
_cell.length_c   1.000
_cell.angle_alpha   90.00
_cell.angle_beta   90.00
_cell.angle_gamma   90.00
#
_symmetry.space_group_name_H-M   'P 1'
#
loop_
_entity.id
_entity.type
_entity.pdbx_description
1 polymer ?
#
loop_
_entity_poly.entity_id
_entity_poly.type
_entity_poly.pdbx_seq_one_letter_code
_entity_poly.pdbx_strand_id
1 'polypeptide(L)'
;VRRPNAGRRGRIAAAAALAAALLLVVVVAVPPARDGLTGAWCALTGCPPGDGGPGRDSGEEDWRVRLDPVEAATWGHYVAIGDSYSSGDGAGDYLTGTTGDDGCWRSANSYPSRTAEAFDFAGGFGFEACSKERADRMLEEAGDGSQLDRITEFTSLVSVGIGGNDLGFTPVLRTCMVRMPLLSSGVCTGQEESIDRRMGAVGSSVEEIIAEVRDRAPDARVLLLGYPRLFPDEPPGMYYTLTVEDQVWLNGTVERFNDRLRRAAEEADEAIAEDGETGSVEFVDVYDTLDGHEVSVEESWLNGVVLRSLTEGISVDRSSFHPTSAGQAAFGDRVEETVSEGPGRDLYAARERVDGAEPEVLARDLAD
;
A
#
# COMPACT_ATOMS: atom_id res chain seq x y z
N VAL A 1 -0.46 -1.69 -89.99
CA VAL A 1 -1.00 -0.77 -88.96
C VAL A 1 -0.80 -1.36 -87.59
N ARG A 2 0.19 -0.81 -86.84
CA ARG A 2 0.52 -1.26 -85.44
C ARG A 2 -0.49 -0.60 -84.49
N ARG A 3 -1.22 -1.38 -83.68
CA ARG A 3 -2.05 -0.86 -82.56
C ARG A 3 -1.15 -0.47 -81.39
N PRO A 4 -1.36 0.67 -80.73
CA PRO A 4 -0.57 1.08 -79.59
C PRO A 4 -0.94 0.30 -78.32
N ASN A 5 0.04 -0.02 -77.50
CA ASN A 5 0.07 -0.81 -76.28
C ASN A 5 -0.74 -0.12 -75.14
N ALA A 6 -2.03 -0.31 -75.06
CA ALA A 6 -2.90 0.22 -73.98
C ALA A 6 -2.63 -0.44 -72.58
N GLY A 7 -2.03 -1.65 -72.57
CA GLY A 7 -1.82 -2.39 -71.33
C GLY A 7 -0.67 -1.86 -70.44
N ARG A 8 0.31 -1.15 -71.02
CA ARG A 8 1.47 -0.68 -70.26
C ARG A 8 1.20 0.60 -69.45
N ARG A 9 0.34 1.48 -70.01
CA ARG A 9 -0.07 2.75 -69.35
C ARG A 9 -1.02 2.48 -68.18
N GLY A 10 -1.94 1.51 -68.28
CA GLY A 10 -2.80 1.11 -67.19
C GLY A 10 -2.08 0.46 -65.99
N ARG A 11 -1.06 -0.34 -66.26
CA ARG A 11 -0.23 -0.94 -65.19
C ARG A 11 0.64 0.06 -64.44
N ILE A 12 1.13 1.08 -65.13
CA ILE A 12 1.93 2.17 -64.49
C ILE A 12 0.98 3.07 -63.66
N ALA A 13 -0.23 3.36 -64.13
CA ALA A 13 -1.19 4.12 -63.36
C ALA A 13 -1.69 3.38 -62.11
N ALA A 14 -1.91 2.06 -62.18
CA ALA A 14 -2.31 1.25 -61.04
C ALA A 14 -1.18 1.11 -59.99
N ALA A 15 0.07 0.96 -60.44
CA ALA A 15 1.23 0.92 -59.54
C ALA A 15 1.47 2.25 -58.82
N ALA A 16 1.28 3.39 -59.53
CA ALA A 16 1.37 4.72 -58.95
C ALA A 16 0.26 5.00 -57.92
N ALA A 17 -0.98 4.54 -58.18
CA ALA A 17 -2.11 4.67 -57.24
C ALA A 17 -1.89 3.81 -56.00
N LEU A 18 -1.33 2.59 -56.11
CA LEU A 18 -1.01 1.72 -54.99
C LEU A 18 0.12 2.31 -54.10
N ALA A 19 1.17 2.86 -54.76
CA ALA A 19 2.26 3.52 -54.04
C ALA A 19 1.79 4.78 -53.28
N ALA A 20 0.89 5.57 -53.90
CA ALA A 20 0.28 6.74 -53.25
C ALA A 20 -0.61 6.36 -52.06
N ALA A 21 -1.40 5.26 -52.17
CA ALA A 21 -2.22 4.74 -51.08
C ALA A 21 -1.38 4.20 -49.92
N LEU A 22 -0.27 3.49 -50.24
CA LEU A 22 0.67 3.02 -49.21
C LEU A 22 1.39 4.16 -48.49
N LEU A 23 1.79 5.21 -49.23
CA LEU A 23 2.38 6.43 -48.64
C LEU A 23 1.37 7.13 -47.72
N LEU A 24 0.10 7.20 -48.09
CA LEU A 24 -0.98 7.80 -47.30
C LEU A 24 -1.22 7.02 -46.01
N VAL A 25 -1.18 5.68 -46.07
CA VAL A 25 -1.32 4.82 -44.89
C VAL A 25 -0.12 4.98 -43.94
N VAL A 26 1.10 5.10 -44.46
CA VAL A 26 2.29 5.33 -43.62
C VAL A 26 2.24 6.71 -42.96
N VAL A 27 1.78 7.75 -43.67
CA VAL A 27 1.63 9.11 -43.10
C VAL A 27 0.53 9.18 -42.03
N VAL A 28 -0.55 8.41 -42.16
CA VAL A 28 -1.64 8.38 -41.16
C VAL A 28 -1.31 7.51 -39.97
N ALA A 29 -0.52 6.43 -40.18
CA ALA A 29 -0.22 5.42 -39.14
C ALA A 29 1.09 5.66 -38.36
N VAL A 30 1.94 6.58 -38.82
CA VAL A 30 3.26 6.86 -38.18
C VAL A 30 3.31 8.34 -37.76
N PRO A 31 3.14 8.64 -36.45
CA PRO A 31 3.12 10.01 -35.94
C PRO A 31 4.25 10.92 -36.44
N PRO A 32 5.55 10.52 -36.41
CA PRO A 32 6.64 11.41 -36.87
C PRO A 32 6.59 11.75 -38.36
N ALA A 33 5.97 10.93 -39.22
CA ALA A 33 5.78 11.22 -40.66
C ALA A 33 4.64 12.22 -40.88
N ARG A 34 3.60 12.22 -40.03
CA ARG A 34 2.50 13.17 -40.06
C ARG A 34 2.97 14.57 -39.66
N ASP A 35 3.77 14.65 -38.58
CA ASP A 35 4.30 15.91 -38.05
C ASP A 35 5.28 16.58 -39.02
N GLY A 36 6.09 15.81 -39.70
CA GLY A 36 6.99 16.33 -40.76
C GLY A 36 6.28 16.90 -41.98
N LEU A 37 5.12 16.33 -42.38
CA LEU A 37 4.31 16.81 -43.51
C LEU A 37 3.50 18.06 -43.17
N THR A 38 2.95 18.14 -41.96
CA THR A 38 2.26 19.35 -41.49
C THR A 38 3.21 20.51 -41.33
N GLY A 39 4.43 20.29 -40.83
CA GLY A 39 5.50 21.31 -40.76
C GLY A 39 5.92 21.81 -42.15
N ALA A 40 6.09 20.91 -43.13
CA ALA A 40 6.43 21.29 -44.50
C ALA A 40 5.30 22.03 -45.22
N TRP A 41 4.03 21.66 -44.96
CA TRP A 41 2.86 22.34 -45.52
C TRP A 41 2.73 23.77 -44.95
N CYS A 42 2.90 23.94 -43.63
CA CYS A 42 2.90 25.25 -42.98
C CYS A 42 4.03 26.19 -43.53
N ALA A 43 5.21 25.63 -43.82
CA ALA A 43 6.31 26.40 -44.40
C ALA A 43 6.04 26.89 -45.82
N LEU A 44 5.19 26.18 -46.59
CA LEU A 44 4.86 26.50 -47.98
C LEU A 44 3.62 27.37 -48.15
N THR A 45 2.62 27.26 -47.26
CA THR A 45 1.33 27.91 -47.43
C THR A 45 1.06 29.04 -46.43
N GLY A 46 1.92 29.23 -45.44
CA GLY A 46 1.72 30.15 -44.33
C GLY A 46 0.57 29.65 -43.41
N CYS A 47 0.90 29.13 -42.26
CA CYS A 47 -0.15 28.84 -41.25
C CYS A 47 -0.72 30.15 -40.68
N PRO A 48 -2.01 30.24 -40.39
CA PRO A 48 -2.56 31.37 -39.64
C PRO A 48 -1.82 31.51 -38.29
N PRO A 49 -1.56 32.74 -37.83
CA PRO A 49 -0.94 32.94 -36.53
C PRO A 49 -1.93 32.48 -35.46
N GLY A 50 -1.64 31.30 -34.85
CA GLY A 50 -2.50 30.74 -33.81
C GLY A 50 -2.34 29.24 -33.55
N ASP A 51 -1.92 28.45 -34.55
CA ASP A 51 -1.66 27.03 -34.32
C ASP A 51 -0.16 26.77 -34.44
N GLY A 52 0.60 27.18 -33.42
CA GLY A 52 1.95 26.70 -33.18
C GLY A 52 1.94 25.18 -33.09
N GLY A 53 2.97 24.51 -33.67
CA GLY A 53 3.14 23.05 -33.61
C GLY A 53 2.91 22.46 -32.21
N PRO A 54 3.09 21.14 -31.99
CA PRO A 54 2.70 20.50 -30.74
C PRO A 54 3.32 21.25 -29.57
N GLY A 55 2.68 22.34 -29.18
CA GLY A 55 2.85 22.95 -27.89
C GLY A 55 2.29 21.92 -26.94
N ARG A 56 3.09 21.40 -26.05
CA ARG A 56 2.62 20.84 -24.81
C ARG A 56 1.48 21.75 -24.35
N ASP A 57 0.31 21.17 -24.16
CA ASP A 57 -0.82 21.82 -23.53
C ASP A 57 -0.35 22.24 -22.12
N SER A 58 0.10 23.49 -22.00
CA SER A 58 0.50 24.09 -20.74
C SER A 58 -0.72 24.38 -19.83
N GLY A 59 -1.90 23.92 -20.22
CA GLY A 59 -3.14 24.10 -19.47
C GLY A 59 -3.58 22.87 -18.68
N GLU A 60 -3.14 21.66 -19.07
CA GLU A 60 -3.51 20.43 -18.34
C GLU A 60 -2.48 20.05 -17.28
N GLU A 61 -1.23 20.50 -17.37
CA GLU A 61 -0.18 20.19 -16.40
C GLU A 61 -0.09 21.19 -15.23
N ASP A 62 -0.86 22.26 -15.22
CA ASP A 62 -0.76 23.32 -14.18
C ASP A 62 -1.60 23.01 -12.92
N TRP A 63 -2.48 22.00 -12.96
CA TRP A 63 -3.33 21.64 -11.84
C TRP A 63 -2.60 20.80 -10.76
N ARG A 64 -1.47 20.17 -11.10
CA ARG A 64 -0.68 19.34 -10.18
C ARG A 64 0.75 19.87 -10.04
N VAL A 65 1.35 19.62 -8.88
CA VAL A 65 2.74 19.93 -8.58
C VAL A 65 3.51 18.64 -8.39
N ARG A 66 4.72 18.59 -8.94
CA ARG A 66 5.64 17.48 -8.67
C ARG A 66 6.36 17.75 -7.35
N LEU A 67 6.38 16.74 -6.49
CA LEU A 67 7.01 16.76 -5.18
C LEU A 67 8.10 15.69 -5.10
N ASP A 68 9.11 15.92 -4.27
CA ASP A 68 10.01 14.83 -3.90
C ASP A 68 9.30 13.83 -2.94
N PRO A 69 9.87 12.64 -2.70
CA PRO A 69 9.18 11.63 -1.89
C PRO A 69 8.82 12.09 -0.48
N VAL A 70 9.69 12.85 0.19
CA VAL A 70 9.43 13.36 1.54
C VAL A 70 8.41 14.50 1.51
N GLU A 71 8.56 15.45 0.58
CA GLU A 71 7.58 16.53 0.40
C GLU A 71 6.18 15.98 0.12
N ALA A 72 6.08 14.94 -0.74
CA ALA A 72 4.80 14.29 -1.05
C ALA A 72 4.14 13.61 0.16
N ALA A 73 4.92 13.18 1.16
CA ALA A 73 4.42 12.61 2.39
C ALA A 73 4.09 13.64 3.48
N THR A 74 4.67 14.85 3.44
CA THR A 74 4.71 15.74 4.60
C THR A 74 4.00 17.09 4.41
N TRP A 75 3.45 17.39 3.23
CA TRP A 75 2.75 18.65 2.96
C TRP A 75 1.44 18.84 3.74
N GLY A 76 0.88 17.77 4.32
CA GLY A 76 -0.38 17.75 5.04
C GLY A 76 -0.31 16.94 6.33
N HIS A 77 -1.39 16.22 6.66
CA HIS A 77 -1.47 15.35 7.85
C HIS A 77 -0.89 13.97 7.59
N TYR A 78 -0.35 13.36 8.63
CA TYR A 78 -0.12 11.92 8.70
C TYR A 78 -1.26 11.25 9.48
N VAL A 79 -1.91 10.25 8.91
CA VAL A 79 -2.94 9.43 9.57
C VAL A 79 -2.50 7.98 9.58
N ALA A 80 -2.44 7.36 10.77
CA ALA A 80 -2.12 5.96 10.94
C ALA A 80 -3.37 5.17 11.34
N ILE A 81 -3.78 4.24 10.48
CA ILE A 81 -4.91 3.35 10.69
C ILE A 81 -4.44 1.89 10.72
N GLY A 82 -5.24 1.00 11.23
CA GLY A 82 -4.94 -0.42 11.24
C GLY A 82 -5.27 -1.13 12.54
N ASP A 83 -4.67 -2.30 12.71
CA ASP A 83 -4.91 -3.20 13.84
C ASP A 83 -3.87 -3.05 14.96
N SER A 84 -3.68 -4.11 15.75
CA SER A 84 -2.76 -4.13 16.89
C SER A 84 -1.29 -3.98 16.51
N TYR A 85 -0.89 -4.35 15.30
CA TYR A 85 0.48 -4.15 14.84
C TYR A 85 0.76 -2.68 14.56
N SER A 86 -0.24 -1.94 14.03
CA SER A 86 -0.16 -0.49 13.83
C SER A 86 -0.36 0.28 15.13
N SER A 87 -1.24 -0.17 16.05
CA SER A 87 -1.40 0.52 17.34
C SER A 87 -0.17 0.37 18.25
N GLY A 88 0.71 -0.60 18.01
CA GLY A 88 1.87 -0.90 18.84
C GLY A 88 1.52 -1.71 20.09
N ASP A 89 0.43 -2.50 20.04
CA ASP A 89 0.09 -3.41 21.11
C ASP A 89 1.24 -4.40 21.34
N GLY A 90 1.69 -4.51 22.57
CA GLY A 90 2.89 -5.30 22.92
C GLY A 90 4.18 -4.50 23.11
N ALA A 91 4.25 -3.24 22.64
CA ALA A 91 5.45 -2.41 22.69
C ALA A 91 5.60 -1.59 23.98
N GLY A 92 4.59 -1.62 24.87
CA GLY A 92 4.63 -0.82 26.10
C GLY A 92 4.42 0.67 25.85
N ASP A 93 4.63 1.49 26.88
CA ASP A 93 4.48 2.96 26.83
C ASP A 93 3.20 3.41 26.13
N TYR A 94 2.07 2.98 26.67
CA TYR A 94 0.77 3.23 26.06
C TYR A 94 0.26 4.64 26.33
N LEU A 95 -0.31 5.26 25.31
CA LEU A 95 -0.93 6.58 25.40
C LEU A 95 -2.10 6.57 26.39
N THR A 96 -2.24 7.67 27.14
CA THR A 96 -3.27 7.83 28.17
C THR A 96 -4.68 7.65 27.55
N GLY A 97 -5.50 6.85 28.20
CA GLY A 97 -6.89 6.62 27.77
C GLY A 97 -7.07 5.57 26.66
N THR A 98 -5.98 4.95 26.16
CA THR A 98 -6.07 3.94 25.10
C THR A 98 -6.00 2.50 25.62
N THR A 99 -5.82 2.30 26.94
CA THR A 99 -5.72 0.97 27.56
C THR A 99 -7.04 0.54 28.18
N GLY A 100 -7.25 -0.78 28.37
CA GLY A 100 -8.45 -1.37 28.94
C GLY A 100 -8.99 -2.50 28.06
N ASP A 101 -10.12 -3.10 28.44
CA ASP A 101 -10.67 -4.26 27.72
C ASP A 101 -11.11 -3.92 26.30
N ASP A 102 -11.63 -2.71 26.11
CA ASP A 102 -12.05 -2.16 24.80
C ASP A 102 -11.06 -1.09 24.28
N GLY A 103 -9.85 -1.03 24.84
CA GLY A 103 -8.84 -0.04 24.46
C GLY A 103 -8.13 -0.38 23.16
N CYS A 104 -7.74 0.67 22.44
CA CYS A 104 -6.98 0.53 21.19
C CYS A 104 -5.50 0.19 21.42
N TRP A 105 -4.98 0.36 22.65
CA TRP A 105 -3.59 0.06 23.02
C TRP A 105 -2.55 0.73 22.14
N ARG A 106 -2.76 2.02 21.89
CA ARG A 106 -1.82 2.85 21.12
C ARG A 106 -0.57 3.11 21.94
N SER A 107 0.59 2.84 21.36
CA SER A 107 1.89 2.97 22.03
C SER A 107 2.69 4.12 21.45
N ALA A 108 3.36 4.88 22.32
CA ALA A 108 4.38 5.85 21.92
C ALA A 108 5.60 5.19 21.25
N ASN A 109 5.82 3.89 21.50
CA ASN A 109 6.87 3.10 20.86
C ASN A 109 6.46 2.50 19.51
N SER A 110 5.23 2.72 19.04
CA SER A 110 4.74 2.18 17.77
C SER A 110 5.46 2.79 16.57
N TYR A 111 5.51 2.07 15.45
CA TYR A 111 6.09 2.61 14.21
C TYR A 111 5.39 3.90 13.74
N PRO A 112 4.04 4.06 13.86
CA PRO A 112 3.41 5.32 13.49
C PRO A 112 3.89 6.50 14.34
N SER A 113 4.02 6.31 15.66
CA SER A 113 4.53 7.37 16.54
C SER A 113 5.96 7.76 16.18
N ARG A 114 6.81 6.78 15.86
CA ARG A 114 8.19 7.02 15.41
C ARG A 114 8.24 7.75 14.07
N THR A 115 7.44 7.32 13.09
CA THR A 115 7.33 8.01 11.79
C THR A 115 6.88 9.47 11.98
N ALA A 116 5.90 9.71 12.87
CA ALA A 116 5.46 11.06 13.18
C ALA A 116 6.54 11.95 13.83
N GLU A 117 7.48 11.33 14.57
CA GLU A 117 8.63 12.03 15.17
C GLU A 117 9.79 12.22 14.17
N ALA A 118 9.94 11.32 13.19
CA ALA A 118 11.05 11.34 12.23
C ALA A 118 10.88 12.39 11.12
N PHE A 119 9.65 12.76 10.78
CA PHE A 119 9.36 13.71 9.71
C PHE A 119 8.59 14.94 10.23
N ASP A 120 8.85 16.07 9.59
CA ASP A 120 8.21 17.36 9.92
C ASP A 120 6.94 17.55 9.06
N PHE A 121 5.83 16.98 9.50
CA PHE A 121 4.54 17.10 8.82
C PHE A 121 3.97 18.51 8.97
N ALA A 122 3.57 19.15 7.86
CA ALA A 122 2.97 20.49 7.90
C ALA A 122 1.65 20.53 8.71
N GLY A 123 0.92 19.40 8.71
CA GLY A 123 -0.28 19.19 9.51
C GLY A 123 0.03 18.53 10.86
N GLY A 124 -0.88 17.71 11.32
CA GLY A 124 -0.73 16.95 12.57
C GLY A 124 -0.63 15.44 12.33
N PHE A 125 -0.60 14.70 13.43
CA PHE A 125 -0.62 13.24 13.44
C PHE A 125 -1.93 12.72 14.00
N GLY A 126 -2.72 12.03 13.15
CA GLY A 126 -3.90 11.27 13.51
C GLY A 126 -3.53 9.82 13.81
N PHE A 127 -3.56 9.42 15.08
CA PHE A 127 -3.25 8.04 15.47
C PHE A 127 -4.54 7.28 15.74
N GLU A 128 -5.10 6.64 14.71
CA GLU A 128 -6.41 5.99 14.78
C GLU A 128 -6.33 4.46 14.89
N ALA A 129 -5.18 3.85 14.59
CA ALA A 129 -5.01 2.39 14.69
C ALA A 129 -5.51 1.84 16.04
N CYS A 130 -6.18 0.68 16.01
CA CYS A 130 -6.86 0.12 17.16
C CYS A 130 -6.64 -1.39 17.27
N SER A 131 -6.22 -1.85 18.43
CA SER A 131 -6.04 -3.29 18.69
C SER A 131 -7.35 -4.04 18.44
N LYS A 132 -7.26 -5.21 17.79
CA LYS A 132 -8.38 -6.07 17.35
C LYS A 132 -9.19 -5.54 16.16
N GLU A 133 -8.80 -4.42 15.55
CA GLU A 133 -9.48 -3.91 14.36
C GLU A 133 -9.48 -4.93 13.22
N ARG A 134 -10.52 -4.87 12.40
CA ARG A 134 -10.76 -5.74 11.26
C ARG A 134 -11.06 -4.91 10.03
N ALA A 135 -10.58 -5.37 8.88
CA ALA A 135 -10.80 -4.68 7.62
C ALA A 135 -12.30 -4.57 7.26
N ASP A 136 -13.06 -5.66 7.47
CA ASP A 136 -14.52 -5.66 7.23
C ASP A 136 -15.24 -4.65 8.13
N ARG A 137 -14.90 -4.58 9.42
CA ARG A 137 -15.53 -3.65 10.36
C ARG A 137 -15.15 -2.20 10.07
N MET A 138 -13.90 -1.93 9.75
CA MET A 138 -13.43 -0.57 9.40
C MET A 138 -14.25 0.01 8.23
N LEU A 139 -14.59 -0.82 7.24
CA LEU A 139 -15.42 -0.43 6.10
C LEU A 139 -16.91 -0.29 6.48
N GLU A 140 -17.46 -1.22 7.29
CA GLU A 140 -18.85 -1.17 7.73
C GLU A 140 -19.16 0.06 8.59
N GLU A 141 -18.19 0.54 9.37
CA GLU A 141 -18.30 1.71 10.25
C GLU A 141 -17.90 3.02 9.57
N ALA A 142 -17.52 3.03 8.30
CA ALA A 142 -17.11 4.23 7.57
C ALA A 142 -18.24 5.29 7.56
N GLY A 143 -17.94 6.50 8.03
CA GLY A 143 -18.91 7.58 8.25
C GLY A 143 -19.64 7.53 9.59
N ASP A 144 -19.34 6.57 10.48
CA ASP A 144 -19.95 6.42 11.81
C ASP A 144 -18.90 6.12 12.91
N GLY A 145 -17.76 6.80 12.85
CA GLY A 145 -16.66 6.68 13.81
C GLY A 145 -15.58 5.66 13.44
N SER A 146 -15.50 5.28 12.18
CA SER A 146 -14.40 4.47 11.62
C SER A 146 -13.08 5.22 11.69
N GLN A 147 -11.97 4.47 11.72
CA GLN A 147 -10.62 5.02 11.55
C GLN A 147 -10.47 5.79 10.23
N LEU A 148 -11.21 5.41 9.17
CA LEU A 148 -11.23 6.08 7.87
C LEU A 148 -11.78 7.51 7.94
N ASP A 149 -12.61 7.81 8.92
CA ASP A 149 -13.26 9.12 9.04
C ASP A 149 -12.29 10.25 9.42
N ARG A 150 -11.08 9.87 9.86
CA ARG A 150 -10.00 10.83 10.16
C ARG A 150 -9.19 11.24 8.92
N ILE A 151 -9.39 10.57 7.79
CA ILE A 151 -8.71 10.85 6.54
C ILE A 151 -9.47 11.95 5.80
N THR A 152 -8.78 13.03 5.48
CA THR A 152 -9.33 14.20 4.78
C THR A 152 -8.52 14.52 3.52
N GLU A 153 -9.00 15.46 2.72
CA GLU A 153 -8.29 15.94 1.53
C GLU A 153 -6.91 16.57 1.84
N PHE A 154 -6.65 16.93 3.10
CA PHE A 154 -5.35 17.44 3.57
C PHE A 154 -4.45 16.35 4.19
N THR A 155 -4.83 15.09 4.11
CA THR A 155 -3.97 13.98 4.50
C THR A 155 -2.95 13.71 3.39
N SER A 156 -1.66 13.82 3.72
CA SER A 156 -0.55 13.59 2.78
C SER A 156 0.10 12.21 2.93
N LEU A 157 -0.02 11.60 4.10
CA LEU A 157 0.48 10.25 4.38
C LEU A 157 -0.57 9.44 5.13
N VAL A 158 -0.81 8.22 4.66
CA VAL A 158 -1.59 7.21 5.39
C VAL A 158 -0.77 5.95 5.54
N SER A 159 -0.61 5.43 6.76
CA SER A 159 -0.09 4.09 6.97
C SER A 159 -1.20 3.14 7.38
N VAL A 160 -1.25 1.94 6.76
CA VAL A 160 -2.29 0.94 6.95
C VAL A 160 -1.65 -0.41 7.23
N GLY A 161 -1.86 -0.98 8.41
CA GLY A 161 -1.50 -2.36 8.74
C GLY A 161 -2.74 -3.08 9.25
N ILE A 162 -3.41 -3.89 8.41
CA ILE A 162 -4.73 -4.45 8.69
C ILE A 162 -4.93 -5.83 8.05
N GLY A 163 -5.80 -6.64 8.64
CA GLY A 163 -6.27 -7.89 8.09
C GLY A 163 -5.82 -9.15 8.83
N GLY A 164 -4.86 -9.04 9.75
CA GLY A 164 -4.43 -10.16 10.58
C GLY A 164 -5.57 -10.75 11.43
N ASN A 165 -6.46 -9.91 11.94
CA ASN A 165 -7.63 -10.33 12.69
C ASN A 165 -8.71 -10.97 11.82
N ASP A 166 -8.90 -10.48 10.59
CA ASP A 166 -9.84 -11.04 9.61
C ASP A 166 -9.36 -12.41 9.14
N LEU A 167 -8.05 -12.56 8.90
CA LEU A 167 -7.44 -13.85 8.61
C LEU A 167 -7.66 -14.85 9.76
N GLY A 168 -7.93 -14.33 10.96
CA GLY A 168 -8.16 -15.14 12.17
C GLY A 168 -6.86 -15.73 12.70
N PHE A 169 -5.77 -14.97 12.62
CA PHE A 169 -4.43 -15.44 12.99
C PHE A 169 -4.38 -15.92 14.44
N THR A 170 -4.97 -15.19 15.40
CA THR A 170 -5.04 -15.58 16.82
C THR A 170 -5.78 -16.91 17.04
N PRO A 171 -6.99 -17.16 16.48
CA PRO A 171 -7.62 -18.49 16.52
C PRO A 171 -6.78 -19.60 15.89
N VAL A 172 -6.06 -19.31 14.78
CA VAL A 172 -5.18 -20.27 14.12
C VAL A 172 -4.05 -20.68 15.05
N LEU A 173 -3.32 -19.71 15.62
CA LEU A 173 -2.27 -19.94 16.60
C LEU A 173 -2.79 -20.73 17.82
N ARG A 174 -3.94 -20.33 18.36
CA ARG A 174 -4.55 -21.05 19.48
C ARG A 174 -4.81 -22.51 19.13
N THR A 175 -5.37 -22.79 17.95
CA THR A 175 -5.61 -24.17 17.48
C THR A 175 -4.32 -24.93 17.35
N CYS A 176 -3.26 -24.33 16.82
CA CYS A 176 -1.94 -24.94 16.72
C CYS A 176 -1.31 -25.22 18.09
N MET A 177 -1.57 -24.38 19.09
CA MET A 177 -0.93 -24.47 20.43
C MET A 177 -1.70 -25.35 21.42
N VAL A 178 -3.03 -25.50 21.29
CA VAL A 178 -3.85 -26.32 22.21
C VAL A 178 -3.83 -27.80 21.81
N ARG A 179 -2.67 -28.38 21.55
CA ARG A 179 -2.53 -29.79 21.19
C ARG A 179 -2.35 -30.69 22.41
N MET A 180 -2.97 -31.87 22.36
CA MET A 180 -2.45 -33.02 23.07
C MET A 180 -1.33 -33.65 22.22
N PRO A 181 -0.07 -33.69 22.69
CA PRO A 181 1.11 -34.01 21.84
C PRO A 181 1.13 -35.40 21.17
N LEU A 182 0.18 -36.27 21.51
CA LEU A 182 0.18 -37.68 21.05
C LEU A 182 -0.98 -38.04 20.10
N LEU A 183 -1.91 -37.14 19.79
CA LEU A 183 -3.14 -37.49 19.05
C LEU A 183 -3.43 -36.66 17.80
N SER A 184 -2.61 -35.68 17.42
CA SER A 184 -2.99 -34.76 16.36
C SER A 184 -1.80 -34.18 15.54
N SER A 185 -1.13 -35.03 14.75
CA SER A 185 -0.32 -34.51 13.64
C SER A 185 -1.24 -33.85 12.60
N GLY A 186 -0.87 -32.67 12.09
CA GLY A 186 -1.60 -31.99 11.01
C GLY A 186 -2.79 -31.12 11.42
N VAL A 187 -3.06 -30.86 12.72
CA VAL A 187 -4.16 -29.94 13.12
C VAL A 187 -3.88 -28.50 12.76
N CYS A 188 -2.62 -28.07 12.79
CA CYS A 188 -2.22 -26.75 12.38
C CYS A 188 -2.38 -26.57 10.87
N THR A 189 -1.69 -27.38 10.09
CA THR A 189 -1.72 -27.37 8.62
C THR A 189 -3.10 -27.71 8.04
N GLY A 190 -3.93 -28.46 8.76
CA GLY A 190 -5.33 -28.78 8.37
C GLY A 190 -6.27 -27.56 8.30
N GLN A 191 -5.81 -26.37 8.71
CA GLN A 191 -6.58 -25.12 8.61
C GLN A 191 -6.39 -24.39 7.27
N GLU A 192 -5.49 -24.85 6.40
CA GLU A 192 -5.04 -24.17 5.17
C GLU A 192 -6.21 -23.73 4.27
N GLU A 193 -7.12 -24.65 3.90
CA GLU A 193 -8.29 -24.30 3.07
C GLU A 193 -9.18 -23.19 3.68
N SER A 194 -9.31 -23.19 5.00
CA SER A 194 -10.08 -22.14 5.71
C SER A 194 -9.36 -20.79 5.72
N ILE A 195 -8.04 -20.82 5.81
CA ILE A 195 -7.20 -19.62 5.76
C ILE A 195 -7.21 -19.03 4.35
N ASP A 196 -7.06 -19.85 3.31
CA ASP A 196 -7.05 -19.41 1.92
C ASP A 196 -8.37 -18.71 1.54
N ARG A 197 -9.52 -19.27 1.98
CA ARG A 197 -10.81 -18.61 1.76
C ARG A 197 -10.89 -17.25 2.45
N ARG A 198 -10.43 -17.13 3.71
CA ARG A 198 -10.41 -15.86 4.44
C ARG A 198 -9.43 -14.87 3.82
N MET A 199 -8.26 -15.35 3.38
CA MET A 199 -7.24 -14.53 2.72
C MET A 199 -7.80 -13.84 1.45
N GLY A 200 -8.62 -14.55 0.66
CA GLY A 200 -9.33 -13.95 -0.47
C GLY A 200 -10.27 -12.81 -0.05
N ALA A 201 -11.09 -13.04 0.97
CA ALA A 201 -12.03 -12.03 1.48
C ALA A 201 -11.30 -10.81 2.05
N VAL A 202 -10.26 -11.04 2.86
CA VAL A 202 -9.44 -9.96 3.44
C VAL A 202 -8.77 -9.13 2.34
N GLY A 203 -8.24 -9.80 1.30
CA GLY A 203 -7.64 -9.08 0.17
C GLY A 203 -8.63 -8.09 -0.47
N SER A 204 -9.88 -8.52 -0.70
CA SER A 204 -10.90 -7.62 -1.25
C SER A 204 -11.24 -6.46 -0.30
N SER A 205 -11.34 -6.72 1.02
CA SER A 205 -11.56 -5.64 1.98
C SER A 205 -10.39 -4.64 2.03
N VAL A 206 -9.15 -5.10 1.88
CA VAL A 206 -7.99 -4.21 1.80
C VAL A 206 -8.01 -3.37 0.52
N GLU A 207 -8.38 -3.95 -0.63
CA GLU A 207 -8.58 -3.21 -1.88
C GLU A 207 -9.66 -2.12 -1.72
N GLU A 208 -10.77 -2.42 -1.04
CA GLU A 208 -11.81 -1.44 -0.73
C GLU A 208 -11.33 -0.35 0.25
N ILE A 209 -10.52 -0.69 1.27
CA ILE A 209 -9.91 0.32 2.17
C ILE A 209 -8.98 1.25 1.39
N ILE A 210 -8.13 0.71 0.50
CA ILE A 210 -7.27 1.54 -0.36
C ILE A 210 -8.11 2.50 -1.21
N ALA A 211 -9.19 2.00 -1.83
CA ALA A 211 -10.09 2.81 -2.63
C ALA A 211 -10.75 3.93 -1.80
N GLU A 212 -11.24 3.62 -0.59
CA GLU A 212 -11.85 4.59 0.32
C GLU A 212 -10.85 5.65 0.79
N VAL A 213 -9.61 5.26 1.11
CA VAL A 213 -8.52 6.19 1.44
C VAL A 213 -8.24 7.12 0.26
N ARG A 214 -8.16 6.57 -0.95
CA ARG A 214 -7.92 7.32 -2.18
C ARG A 214 -9.05 8.30 -2.52
N ASP A 215 -10.30 7.91 -2.26
CA ASP A 215 -11.46 8.80 -2.48
C ASP A 215 -11.41 10.01 -1.55
N ARG A 216 -11.03 9.81 -0.28
CA ARG A 216 -10.93 10.87 0.72
C ARG A 216 -9.68 11.74 0.57
N ALA A 217 -8.53 11.13 0.27
CA ALA A 217 -7.23 11.75 0.18
C ALA A 217 -6.50 11.36 -1.12
N PRO A 218 -6.94 11.85 -2.29
CA PRO A 218 -6.39 11.42 -3.58
C PRO A 218 -4.91 11.78 -3.79
N ASP A 219 -4.38 12.75 -3.05
CA ASP A 219 -2.97 13.16 -3.13
C ASP A 219 -2.07 12.45 -2.11
N ALA A 220 -2.65 11.64 -1.22
CA ALA A 220 -1.89 10.97 -0.18
C ALA A 220 -0.98 9.87 -0.75
N ARG A 221 0.16 9.69 -0.09
CA ARG A 221 0.93 8.46 -0.15
C ARG A 221 0.32 7.46 0.82
N VAL A 222 -0.07 6.30 0.34
CA VAL A 222 -0.66 5.22 1.15
C VAL A 222 0.36 4.11 1.31
N LEU A 223 0.82 3.87 2.53
CA LEU A 223 1.78 2.83 2.87
C LEU A 223 1.04 1.64 3.47
N LEU A 224 0.92 0.56 2.72
CA LEU A 224 0.33 -0.69 3.18
C LEU A 224 1.42 -1.59 3.77
N LEU A 225 1.40 -1.80 5.09
CA LEU A 225 2.37 -2.63 5.78
C LEU A 225 1.99 -4.11 5.74
N GLY A 226 2.98 -4.96 5.50
CA GLY A 226 2.89 -6.40 5.71
C GLY A 226 3.02 -6.80 7.18
N TYR A 227 3.20 -8.11 7.40
CA TYR A 227 3.43 -8.72 8.72
C TYR A 227 4.78 -9.42 8.74
N PRO A 228 5.47 -9.44 9.88
CA PRO A 228 6.79 -10.04 9.98
C PRO A 228 6.72 -11.57 10.01
N ARG A 229 7.81 -12.21 9.61
CA ARG A 229 8.05 -13.61 9.89
C ARG A 229 8.07 -13.84 11.40
N LEU A 230 7.40 -14.91 11.86
CA LEU A 230 7.23 -15.15 13.29
C LEU A 230 8.35 -15.99 13.90
N PHE A 231 8.84 -16.97 13.15
CA PHE A 231 9.83 -17.95 13.59
C PHE A 231 11.04 -17.92 12.65
N PRO A 232 12.25 -18.32 13.12
CA PRO A 232 13.41 -18.45 12.24
C PRO A 232 13.10 -19.32 11.02
N ASP A 233 13.77 -19.07 9.89
CA ASP A 233 13.65 -19.91 8.68
C ASP A 233 13.93 -21.37 8.97
N GLU A 234 14.94 -21.63 9.78
CA GLU A 234 15.32 -22.95 10.27
C GLU A 234 15.06 -23.01 11.79
N PRO A 235 13.81 -23.30 12.23
CA PRO A 235 13.52 -23.37 13.65
C PRO A 235 14.38 -24.43 14.35
N PRO A 236 15.04 -24.10 15.46
CA PRO A 236 15.99 -25.03 16.13
C PRO A 236 15.29 -26.23 16.79
N GLY A 237 13.96 -26.20 16.87
CA GLY A 237 13.16 -27.24 17.50
C GLY A 237 11.72 -26.81 17.76
N MET A 238 11.04 -27.55 18.62
CA MET A 238 9.67 -27.19 19.02
C MET A 238 9.63 -25.89 19.83
N TYR A 239 8.63 -25.06 19.54
CA TYR A 239 8.29 -23.91 20.37
C TYR A 239 6.98 -24.19 21.09
N TYR A 240 7.02 -24.42 22.42
CA TYR A 240 5.90 -24.97 23.17
C TYR A 240 5.36 -26.27 22.53
N THR A 241 4.17 -26.22 21.95
CA THR A 241 3.53 -27.35 21.28
C THR A 241 3.63 -27.30 19.75
N LEU A 242 4.18 -26.19 19.21
CA LEU A 242 4.41 -26.03 17.76
C LEU A 242 5.62 -26.85 17.32
N THR A 243 5.40 -27.75 16.41
CA THR A 243 6.50 -28.49 15.75
C THR A 243 7.26 -27.56 14.79
N VAL A 244 8.43 -27.98 14.33
CA VAL A 244 9.16 -27.25 13.28
C VAL A 244 8.29 -27.08 12.01
N GLU A 245 7.57 -28.11 11.63
CA GLU A 245 6.65 -28.07 10.49
C GLU A 245 5.51 -27.04 10.69
N ASP A 246 4.95 -26.93 11.90
CA ASP A 246 3.93 -25.91 12.21
C ASP A 246 4.49 -24.49 12.14
N GLN A 247 5.72 -24.28 12.61
CA GLN A 247 6.41 -22.97 12.57
C GLN A 247 6.68 -22.54 11.13
N VAL A 248 7.22 -23.43 10.30
CA VAL A 248 7.47 -23.18 8.88
C VAL A 248 6.15 -22.90 8.15
N TRP A 249 5.08 -23.68 8.42
CA TRP A 249 3.77 -23.45 7.82
C TRP A 249 3.16 -22.09 8.22
N LEU A 250 3.33 -21.67 9.48
CA LEU A 250 2.88 -20.35 9.94
C LEU A 250 3.63 -19.22 9.22
N ASN A 251 4.96 -19.32 9.08
CA ASN A 251 5.76 -18.37 8.31
C ASN A 251 5.28 -18.28 6.85
N GLY A 252 5.11 -19.42 6.18
CA GLY A 252 4.60 -19.46 4.80
C GLY A 252 3.17 -18.94 4.67
N THR A 253 2.36 -19.00 5.74
CA THR A 253 1.02 -18.40 5.76
C THR A 253 1.10 -16.88 5.81
N VAL A 254 2.00 -16.32 6.62
CA VAL A 254 2.26 -14.87 6.67
C VAL A 254 2.81 -14.37 5.34
N GLU A 255 3.77 -15.10 4.75
CA GLU A 255 4.35 -14.75 3.44
C GLU A 255 3.28 -14.67 2.35
N ARG A 256 2.42 -15.70 2.23
CA ARG A 256 1.29 -15.69 1.26
C ARG A 256 0.33 -14.53 1.50
N PHE A 257 0.10 -14.17 2.76
CA PHE A 257 -0.73 -13.03 3.09
C PHE A 257 -0.07 -11.71 2.66
N ASN A 258 1.22 -11.52 2.96
CA ASN A 258 1.99 -10.38 2.48
C ASN A 258 2.00 -10.26 0.95
N ASP A 259 2.12 -11.38 0.24
CA ASP A 259 2.01 -11.40 -1.22
C ASP A 259 0.64 -10.93 -1.73
N ARG A 260 -0.43 -11.19 -0.97
CA ARG A 260 -1.76 -10.68 -1.32
C ARG A 260 -1.85 -9.17 -1.08
N LEU A 261 -1.33 -8.68 0.04
CA LEU A 261 -1.28 -7.25 0.36
C LEU A 261 -0.40 -6.49 -0.65
N ARG A 262 0.77 -7.03 -0.98
CA ARG A 262 1.68 -6.45 -1.97
C ARG A 262 1.00 -6.27 -3.32
N ARG A 263 0.34 -7.32 -3.82
CA ARG A 263 -0.40 -7.23 -5.09
C ARG A 263 -1.50 -6.18 -5.06
N ALA A 264 -2.25 -6.07 -3.98
CA ALA A 264 -3.28 -5.03 -3.86
C ALA A 264 -2.69 -3.61 -3.93
N ALA A 265 -1.52 -3.39 -3.30
CA ALA A 265 -0.83 -2.10 -3.37
C ALA A 265 -0.27 -1.83 -4.78
N GLU A 266 0.41 -2.80 -5.39
CA GLU A 266 0.99 -2.68 -6.73
C GLU A 266 -0.08 -2.41 -7.79
N GLU A 267 -1.19 -3.17 -7.78
CA GLU A 267 -2.31 -2.99 -8.72
C GLU A 267 -2.96 -1.59 -8.58
N ALA A 268 -3.08 -1.09 -7.34
CA ALA A 268 -3.60 0.25 -7.09
C ALA A 268 -2.64 1.35 -7.56
N ASP A 269 -1.33 1.20 -7.33
CA ASP A 269 -0.33 2.19 -7.75
C ASP A 269 -0.14 2.22 -9.28
N GLU A 270 -0.21 1.05 -9.93
CA GLU A 270 -0.19 0.95 -11.39
C GLU A 270 -1.39 1.69 -12.00
N ALA A 271 -2.60 1.53 -11.45
CA ALA A 271 -3.78 2.25 -11.91
C ALA A 271 -3.64 3.77 -11.77
N ILE A 272 -3.13 4.26 -10.62
CA ILE A 272 -2.82 5.68 -10.39
C ILE A 272 -1.86 6.21 -11.47
N ALA A 273 -0.80 5.45 -11.76
CA ALA A 273 0.21 5.85 -12.73
C ALA A 273 -0.33 5.86 -14.17
N GLU A 274 -1.15 4.85 -14.56
CA GLU A 274 -1.75 4.74 -15.90
C GLU A 274 -2.77 5.84 -16.15
N ASP A 275 -3.60 6.18 -15.16
CA ASP A 275 -4.63 7.21 -15.27
C ASP A 275 -4.08 8.64 -15.08
N GLY A 276 -2.80 8.77 -14.71
CA GLY A 276 -2.13 10.06 -14.47
C GLY A 276 -2.67 10.79 -13.25
N GLU A 277 -3.16 10.04 -12.27
CA GLU A 277 -3.64 10.55 -10.99
C GLU A 277 -2.50 10.97 -10.06
N THR A 278 -2.85 11.57 -8.92
CA THR A 278 -1.92 12.03 -7.88
C THR A 278 -1.79 11.00 -6.75
N GLY A 279 -0.80 11.18 -5.87
CA GLY A 279 -0.53 10.27 -4.75
C GLY A 279 0.14 8.96 -5.18
N SER A 280 0.16 7.98 -4.27
CA SER A 280 0.70 6.63 -4.50
C SER A 280 0.13 5.61 -3.53
N VAL A 281 0.28 4.32 -3.88
CA VAL A 281 0.05 3.20 -2.95
C VAL A 281 1.29 2.31 -2.96
N GLU A 282 1.91 2.12 -1.80
CA GLU A 282 3.20 1.48 -1.67
C GLU A 282 3.14 0.35 -0.64
N PHE A 283 3.67 -0.82 -0.97
CA PHE A 283 3.78 -1.92 -0.02
C PHE A 283 5.07 -1.79 0.81
N VAL A 284 4.93 -1.78 2.12
CA VAL A 284 6.07 -1.79 3.06
C VAL A 284 6.32 -3.23 3.48
N ASP A 285 7.39 -3.82 2.96
CA ASP A 285 7.77 -5.18 3.29
C ASP A 285 8.51 -5.23 4.63
N VAL A 286 7.86 -5.83 5.61
CA VAL A 286 8.44 -6.04 6.95
C VAL A 286 8.69 -7.52 7.27
N TYR A 287 8.57 -8.43 6.27
CA TYR A 287 8.65 -9.87 6.51
C TYR A 287 9.97 -10.29 7.16
N ASP A 288 11.09 -9.85 6.60
CA ASP A 288 12.43 -10.16 7.07
C ASP A 288 13.02 -9.11 8.04
N THR A 289 12.22 -8.10 8.41
CA THR A 289 12.70 -6.96 9.24
C THR A 289 13.18 -7.42 10.63
N LEU A 290 12.69 -8.55 11.10
CA LEU A 290 13.04 -9.10 12.42
C LEU A 290 13.98 -10.31 12.33
N ASP A 291 14.76 -10.45 11.26
CA ASP A 291 15.71 -11.56 11.08
C ASP A 291 16.69 -11.67 12.24
N GLY A 292 16.76 -12.88 12.84
CA GLY A 292 17.57 -13.17 14.01
C GLY A 292 16.95 -12.71 15.34
N HIS A 293 15.75 -12.10 15.28
CA HIS A 293 14.99 -11.59 16.44
C HIS A 293 13.54 -12.10 16.47
N GLU A 294 13.25 -13.17 15.75
CA GLU A 294 11.94 -13.80 15.73
C GLU A 294 11.58 -14.43 17.08
N VAL A 295 10.38 -14.96 17.20
CA VAL A 295 9.97 -15.72 18.40
C VAL A 295 10.88 -16.95 18.55
N SER A 296 11.23 -17.28 19.77
CA SER A 296 12.10 -18.40 20.17
C SER A 296 13.61 -18.16 20.14
N VAL A 297 14.08 -17.00 19.73
CA VAL A 297 15.48 -16.61 19.88
C VAL A 297 15.73 -15.85 21.20
N GLU A 298 16.98 -15.75 21.65
CA GLU A 298 17.33 -15.18 22.97
C GLU A 298 17.01 -13.68 23.05
N GLU A 299 17.26 -12.92 21.96
CA GLU A 299 16.96 -11.48 21.85
C GLU A 299 15.78 -11.25 20.89
N SER A 300 14.62 -11.82 21.20
CA SER A 300 13.42 -11.69 20.38
C SER A 300 12.86 -10.26 20.42
N TRP A 301 12.52 -9.74 19.25
CA TRP A 301 11.78 -8.48 19.07
C TRP A 301 10.28 -8.69 18.86
N LEU A 302 9.85 -9.95 18.93
CA LEU A 302 8.44 -10.34 19.04
C LEU A 302 8.19 -10.88 20.44
N ASN A 303 7.11 -10.47 21.07
CA ASN A 303 6.66 -11.07 22.31
C ASN A 303 6.36 -12.55 22.07
N GLY A 304 6.94 -13.42 22.85
CA GLY A 304 6.61 -14.84 22.83
C GLY A 304 5.20 -15.10 23.36
N VAL A 305 4.90 -16.37 23.63
CA VAL A 305 3.65 -16.73 24.31
C VAL A 305 3.67 -16.20 25.73
N VAL A 306 2.80 -15.24 26.03
CA VAL A 306 2.59 -14.68 27.36
C VAL A 306 1.33 -15.30 27.96
N LEU A 307 1.47 -16.01 29.08
CA LEU A 307 0.34 -16.65 29.80
C LEU A 307 -0.18 -15.74 30.90
N ARG A 308 -1.46 -15.41 30.88
CA ARG A 308 -2.08 -14.48 31.84
C ARG A 308 -2.37 -15.08 33.21
N SER A 309 -2.78 -16.33 33.30
CA SER A 309 -3.18 -16.93 34.58
C SER A 309 -3.18 -18.46 34.51
N LEU A 310 -2.71 -19.10 35.57
CA LEU A 310 -2.84 -20.55 35.76
C LEU A 310 -4.07 -20.91 36.62
N THR A 311 -4.68 -19.94 37.29
CA THR A 311 -5.78 -20.17 38.22
C THR A 311 -7.17 -20.02 37.60
N GLU A 312 -7.28 -19.26 36.50
CA GLU A 312 -8.54 -19.03 35.76
C GLU A 312 -8.58 -19.77 34.41
N GLY A 313 -7.64 -20.66 34.18
CA GLY A 313 -7.44 -21.36 32.92
C GLY A 313 -6.26 -20.74 32.14
N ILE A 314 -5.70 -21.51 31.20
CA ILE A 314 -4.62 -21.03 30.33
C ILE A 314 -5.21 -20.02 29.33
N SER A 315 -4.95 -18.74 29.56
CA SER A 315 -5.25 -17.68 28.57
C SER A 315 -3.94 -17.07 28.05
N VAL A 316 -3.89 -16.87 26.76
CA VAL A 316 -2.77 -16.21 26.08
C VAL A 316 -3.00 -14.70 26.15
N ASP A 317 -1.99 -13.96 26.60
CA ASP A 317 -2.06 -12.51 26.65
C ASP A 317 -2.17 -11.93 25.23
N ARG A 318 -2.84 -10.79 25.09
CA ARG A 318 -3.03 -10.10 23.83
C ARG A 318 -1.72 -9.69 23.15
N SER A 319 -0.66 -9.41 23.95
CA SER A 319 0.66 -9.02 23.45
C SER A 319 1.44 -10.18 22.80
N SER A 320 0.96 -11.43 22.96
CA SER A 320 1.65 -12.58 22.37
C SER A 320 1.77 -12.49 20.85
N PHE A 321 2.96 -12.73 20.33
CA PHE A 321 3.32 -12.61 18.92
C PHE A 321 3.27 -11.18 18.35
N HIS A 322 3.08 -10.16 19.17
CA HIS A 322 3.18 -8.77 18.75
C HIS A 322 4.60 -8.23 18.88
N PRO A 323 5.00 -7.24 18.07
CA PRO A 323 6.32 -6.62 18.17
C PRO A 323 6.53 -5.96 19.54
N THR A 324 7.74 -6.10 20.09
CA THR A 324 8.22 -5.30 21.21
C THR A 324 8.53 -3.87 20.74
N SER A 325 8.96 -2.98 21.65
CA SER A 325 9.47 -1.65 21.27
C SER A 325 10.61 -1.72 20.25
N ALA A 326 11.49 -2.75 20.35
CA ALA A 326 12.55 -2.95 19.37
C ALA A 326 12.00 -3.39 18.00
N GLY A 327 11.02 -4.31 17.97
CA GLY A 327 10.37 -4.73 16.73
C GLY A 327 9.61 -3.58 16.06
N GLN A 328 8.94 -2.74 16.86
CA GLN A 328 8.27 -1.54 16.35
C GLN A 328 9.28 -0.50 15.82
N ALA A 329 10.47 -0.40 16.43
CA ALA A 329 11.53 0.47 15.92
C ALA A 329 12.00 0.01 14.53
N ALA A 330 12.23 -1.30 14.37
CA ALA A 330 12.64 -1.86 13.08
C ALA A 330 11.54 -1.64 11.98
N PHE A 331 10.27 -1.68 12.35
CA PHE A 331 9.18 -1.31 11.43
C PHE A 331 9.22 0.18 11.09
N GLY A 332 9.49 1.04 12.09
CA GLY A 332 9.67 2.48 11.89
C GLY A 332 10.77 2.77 10.88
N ASP A 333 11.96 2.16 11.06
CA ASP A 333 13.09 2.31 10.14
C ASP A 333 12.69 1.93 8.69
N ARG A 334 11.90 0.88 8.52
CA ARG A 334 11.43 0.43 7.20
C ARG A 334 10.42 1.39 6.58
N VAL A 335 9.50 1.95 7.38
CA VAL A 335 8.57 2.99 6.94
C VAL A 335 9.32 4.27 6.56
N GLU A 336 10.29 4.71 7.37
CA GLU A 336 11.12 5.89 7.10
C GLU A 336 11.93 5.74 5.80
N GLU A 337 12.49 4.55 5.54
CA GLU A 337 13.14 4.21 4.28
C GLU A 337 12.16 4.36 3.10
N THR A 338 10.95 3.76 3.19
CA THR A 338 9.92 3.84 2.15
C THR A 338 9.47 5.27 1.90
N VAL A 339 9.25 6.07 2.96
CA VAL A 339 8.92 7.50 2.82
C VAL A 339 10.01 8.25 2.10
N SER A 340 11.27 7.97 2.43
CA SER A 340 12.42 8.69 1.86
C SER A 340 12.73 8.30 0.41
N GLU A 341 12.55 7.03 0.04
CA GLU A 341 12.84 6.53 -1.30
C GLU A 341 11.69 6.76 -2.29
N GLY A 342 10.44 6.64 -1.85
CA GLY A 342 9.24 6.72 -2.69
C GLY A 342 9.01 5.50 -3.58
N PRO A 343 7.95 5.52 -4.41
CA PRO A 343 7.53 4.38 -5.23
C PRO A 343 8.38 4.14 -6.48
N GLY A 344 9.50 4.84 -6.65
CA GLY A 344 10.37 4.71 -7.84
C GLY A 344 9.82 5.42 -9.09
N ARG A 345 8.78 6.22 -8.97
CA ARG A 345 8.21 7.09 -10.02
C ARG A 345 8.02 8.52 -9.52
N ASP A 346 7.74 9.44 -10.43
CA ASP A 346 7.42 10.82 -10.07
C ASP A 346 6.12 10.87 -9.25
N LEU A 347 6.15 11.64 -8.18
CA LEU A 347 5.01 11.89 -7.30
C LEU A 347 4.41 13.27 -7.59
N TYR A 348 3.09 13.30 -7.61
CA TYR A 348 2.33 14.52 -7.85
C TYR A 348 1.23 14.67 -6.81
N ALA A 349 0.92 15.93 -6.47
CA ALA A 349 -0.25 16.31 -5.68
C ALA A 349 -1.00 17.45 -6.39
N ALA A 350 -2.29 17.61 -6.13
CA ALA A 350 -3.04 18.73 -6.66
C ALA A 350 -2.50 20.05 -6.08
N ARG A 351 -2.12 20.98 -6.95
CA ARG A 351 -1.56 22.27 -6.57
C ARG A 351 -2.48 23.04 -5.62
N GLU A 352 -3.78 23.04 -5.89
CA GLU A 352 -4.78 23.72 -5.07
C GLU A 352 -4.78 23.23 -3.62
N ARG A 353 -4.61 21.91 -3.40
CA ARG A 353 -4.56 21.33 -2.04
C ARG A 353 -3.25 21.65 -1.35
N VAL A 354 -2.12 21.49 -2.03
CA VAL A 354 -0.81 21.81 -1.45
C VAL A 354 -0.71 23.30 -1.10
N ASP A 355 -1.11 24.19 -2.02
CA ASP A 355 -1.12 25.64 -1.79
C ASP A 355 -2.18 26.07 -0.74
N GLY A 356 -3.25 25.27 -0.58
CA GLY A 356 -4.32 25.48 0.41
C GLY A 356 -4.02 24.93 1.79
N ALA A 357 -2.95 24.17 1.97
CA ALA A 357 -2.55 23.54 3.24
C ALA A 357 -1.87 24.54 4.20
N GLU A 358 -2.54 25.68 4.43
CA GLU A 358 -2.09 26.70 5.37
C GLU A 358 -2.21 26.20 6.82
N PRO A 359 -1.31 26.58 7.76
CA PRO A 359 -1.31 26.09 9.14
C PRO A 359 -2.64 26.24 9.88
N GLU A 360 -3.39 27.33 9.61
CA GLU A 360 -4.70 27.56 10.23
C GLU A 360 -5.80 26.65 9.62
N VAL A 361 -5.67 26.25 8.37
CA VAL A 361 -6.57 25.29 7.70
C VAL A 361 -6.32 23.91 8.26
N LEU A 362 -5.07 23.47 8.27
CA LEU A 362 -4.66 22.16 8.80
C LEU A 362 -5.02 22.00 10.29
N ALA A 363 -4.83 23.04 11.10
CA ALA A 363 -5.18 22.99 12.52
C ALA A 363 -6.69 22.84 12.76
N ARG A 364 -7.54 23.35 11.88
CA ARG A 364 -9.01 23.17 11.96
C ARG A 364 -9.43 21.79 11.48
N ASP A 365 -8.87 21.35 10.37
CA ASP A 365 -9.15 20.02 9.78
C ASP A 365 -8.86 18.89 10.76
N LEU A 366 -7.79 19.01 11.55
CA LEU A 366 -7.46 18.02 12.60
C LEU A 366 -8.39 18.07 13.81
N ALA A 367 -9.05 19.21 14.05
CA ALA A 367 -9.91 19.42 15.23
C ALA A 367 -11.36 18.96 15.03
N ASP A 368 -11.82 18.87 13.78
CA ASP A 368 -13.15 18.41 13.39
C ASP A 368 -13.17 16.87 13.24
#